data_f833099e287d6f8366217342cf6c97e4
#
_entry.id   f833099e287d6f8366217342cf6c97e4
#
_cell.length_a   1.000
_cell.length_b   1.000
_cell.length_c   1.000
_cell.angle_alpha   90.00
_cell.angle_beta   90.00
_cell.angle_gamma   90.00
#
_symmetry.space_group_name_H-M   'P 1'
#
loop_
_entity.id
_entity.type
_entity.pdbx_description
1 polymer ?
#
loop_
_entity_poly.entity_id
_entity_poly.type
_entity_poly.pdbx_seq_one_letter_code
_entity_poly.pdbx_strand_id
1 'polypeptide(L)'
;MENNKLTFRSLRACLFIGIISFSAAAFAQENKSLPDKVHHAEPIYNDLVRDLGARKGEKEFNVGADIKRMHSADESGYLVEYEFAPIDRLGLEAETDFAYSKSRMANVSSSNQLERLRLSSQYSFYVSKKHAATLAVGYTQIFDFVDGGTAFNPFFIAAKNWHSNWHALVYTGPELAYYYASSRMDMIWQINTSFHYTVPQTDHFIGIEVNQEITSDEIQTTLHPQIKLGLSSKLAIGMAVGLPVSGHEKDLSSFWRLIYQL
;
A
#
# COMPACT_ATOMS: atom_id res chain seq x y z
N MET A 1 36.58 11.13 32.61
CA MET A 1 35.75 10.18 31.82
C MET A 1 34.33 10.31 32.32
N GLU A 2 33.60 11.25 31.78
CA GLU A 2 32.17 11.50 32.14
C GLU A 2 31.27 10.88 31.09
N ASN A 3 30.40 9.99 31.60
CA ASN A 3 29.39 9.28 30.81
C ASN A 3 28.24 10.23 30.46
N ASN A 4 28.14 10.65 29.21
CA ASN A 4 26.93 11.28 28.66
C ASN A 4 25.88 10.20 28.35
N LYS A 5 25.04 9.89 29.31
CA LYS A 5 23.77 9.21 29.09
C LYS A 5 22.76 10.22 28.52
N LEU A 6 22.70 10.36 27.21
CA LEU A 6 21.56 11.01 26.56
C LEU A 6 20.33 10.13 26.77
N THR A 7 19.45 10.61 27.60
CA THR A 7 18.26 9.88 28.04
C THR A 7 17.22 9.80 26.94
N PHE A 8 16.77 8.61 26.67
CA PHE A 8 15.68 8.19 25.73
C PHE A 8 14.31 8.89 25.95
N ARG A 9 14.23 9.85 26.85
CA ARG A 9 12.99 10.58 27.16
C ARG A 9 12.63 11.71 26.20
N SER A 10 13.60 12.25 25.44
CA SER A 10 13.34 13.38 24.53
C SER A 10 12.78 12.95 23.17
N LEU A 11 12.99 11.73 22.73
CA LEU A 11 12.47 11.24 21.44
C LEU A 11 10.97 10.92 21.48
N ARG A 12 10.45 10.54 22.66
CA ARG A 12 9.00 10.25 22.81
C ARG A 12 8.11 11.49 22.77
N ALA A 13 8.63 12.67 23.08
CA ALA A 13 7.86 13.91 23.07
C ALA A 13 7.67 14.48 21.64
N CYS A 14 8.60 14.29 20.73
CA CYS A 14 8.50 14.82 19.37
C CYS A 14 7.53 14.03 18.48
N LEU A 15 7.34 12.73 18.73
CA LEU A 15 6.42 11.89 17.94
C LEU A 15 4.94 12.20 18.22
N PHE A 16 4.61 12.65 19.45
CA PHE A 16 3.23 12.98 19.84
C PHE A 16 2.76 14.37 19.39
N ILE A 17 3.66 15.30 19.16
CA ILE A 17 3.31 16.69 18.80
C ILE A 17 2.90 16.83 17.34
N GLY A 18 3.41 15.96 16.45
CA GLY A 18 3.06 15.96 15.02
C GLY A 18 1.61 15.55 14.72
N ILE A 19 0.97 14.77 15.59
CA ILE A 19 -0.39 14.23 15.38
C ILE A 19 -1.48 15.22 15.83
N ILE A 20 -1.18 16.12 16.77
CA ILE A 20 -2.20 17.01 17.40
C ILE A 20 -2.45 18.29 16.60
N SER A 21 -1.53 18.72 15.76
CA SER A 21 -1.65 20.00 15.03
C SER A 21 -2.61 19.97 13.83
N PHE A 22 -3.11 18.81 13.42
CA PHE A 22 -4.02 18.65 12.27
C PHE A 22 -5.51 18.80 12.64
N SER A 23 -5.85 18.91 13.92
CA SER A 23 -7.23 18.75 14.40
C SER A 23 -8.09 20.02 14.36
N ALA A 24 -7.56 21.21 14.02
CA ALA A 24 -8.26 22.48 14.24
C ALA A 24 -8.94 23.09 13.00
N ALA A 25 -8.76 22.55 11.80
CA ALA A 25 -9.28 23.17 10.56
C ALA A 25 -10.57 22.53 9.99
N ALA A 26 -11.21 21.60 10.70
CA ALA A 26 -12.25 20.72 10.11
C ALA A 26 -13.71 21.13 10.38
N PHE A 27 -14.01 22.27 11.00
CA PHE A 27 -15.39 22.64 11.38
C PHE A 27 -15.86 23.94 10.73
N ALA A 28 -16.04 23.91 9.43
CA ALA A 28 -16.91 24.86 8.72
C ALA A 28 -17.50 24.17 7.50
N GLN A 29 -18.59 23.45 7.65
CA GLN A 29 -19.29 22.81 6.53
C GLN A 29 -20.63 23.50 6.29
N GLU A 30 -20.59 24.57 5.48
CA GLU A 30 -21.74 25.06 4.72
C GLU A 30 -22.05 24.09 3.56
N ASN A 31 -23.31 24.07 3.10
CA ASN A 31 -23.83 23.28 1.96
C ASN A 31 -22.94 23.39 0.70
N LYS A 32 -21.82 22.67 0.66
CA LYS A 32 -20.93 22.60 -0.49
C LYS A 32 -21.28 21.37 -1.31
N SER A 33 -21.40 21.52 -2.62
CA SER A 33 -21.37 20.41 -3.58
C SER A 33 -20.23 19.46 -3.21
N LEU A 34 -20.46 18.16 -3.34
CA LEU A 34 -19.42 17.15 -3.09
C LEU A 34 -18.13 17.51 -3.84
N PRO A 35 -16.96 17.36 -3.21
CA PRO A 35 -15.68 17.67 -3.84
C PRO A 35 -15.49 16.83 -5.10
N ASP A 36 -14.72 17.35 -6.03
CA ASP A 36 -14.37 16.62 -7.24
C ASP A 36 -13.65 15.32 -6.89
N LYS A 37 -14.08 14.22 -7.51
CA LYS A 37 -13.42 12.92 -7.51
C LYS A 37 -13.25 12.49 -8.96
N VAL A 38 -12.07 12.02 -9.32
CA VAL A 38 -11.78 11.38 -10.59
C VAL A 38 -11.64 9.89 -10.30
N HIS A 39 -12.38 9.06 -11.03
CA HIS A 39 -12.23 7.62 -10.90
C HIS A 39 -10.92 7.18 -11.55
N HIS A 40 -10.12 6.45 -10.82
CA HIS A 40 -8.92 5.77 -11.29
C HIS A 40 -9.08 4.27 -11.04
N ALA A 41 -8.59 3.43 -11.96
CA ALA A 41 -8.42 2.01 -11.67
C ALA A 41 -7.23 1.88 -10.73
N GLU A 42 -7.44 1.24 -9.60
CA GLU A 42 -6.43 1.05 -8.57
C GLU A 42 -5.67 -0.24 -8.79
N PRO A 43 -4.34 -0.25 -8.64
CA PRO A 43 -3.55 -1.47 -8.70
C PRO A 43 -4.02 -2.49 -7.65
N ILE A 44 -3.85 -3.78 -7.93
CA ILE A 44 -4.23 -4.85 -7.00
C ILE A 44 -3.08 -5.21 -6.07
N TYR A 45 -1.85 -5.17 -6.57
CA TYR A 45 -0.68 -5.58 -5.80
C TYR A 45 -0.16 -4.44 -4.92
N ASN A 46 0.18 -3.29 -5.52
CA ASN A 46 0.56 -2.09 -4.77
C ASN A 46 -0.67 -1.20 -4.57
N ASP A 47 -1.45 -1.54 -3.57
CA ASP A 47 -2.70 -0.86 -3.26
C ASP A 47 -2.51 0.59 -2.83
N LEU A 48 -3.57 1.34 -2.85
CA LEU A 48 -3.64 2.71 -2.34
C LEU A 48 -4.24 2.69 -0.93
N VAL A 49 -3.82 3.61 -0.08
CA VAL A 49 -4.39 3.80 1.26
C VAL A 49 -5.90 4.05 1.23
N ARG A 50 -6.39 4.66 0.17
CA ARG A 50 -7.81 4.83 -0.18
C ARG A 50 -7.92 5.38 -1.59
N ASP A 51 -9.07 5.19 -2.25
CA ASP A 51 -9.38 5.80 -3.55
C ASP A 51 -8.86 7.23 -3.65
N LEU A 52 -8.21 7.56 -4.73
CA LEU A 52 -7.74 8.92 -4.98
C LEU A 52 -8.92 9.92 -5.05
N GLY A 53 -8.82 10.97 -4.24
CA GLY A 53 -9.90 11.93 -4.08
C GLY A 53 -11.06 11.41 -3.24
N ALA A 54 -10.81 10.49 -2.32
CA ALA A 54 -11.79 9.93 -1.39
C ALA A 54 -12.70 10.98 -0.77
N ARG A 55 -13.95 10.65 -0.55
CA ARG A 55 -14.93 11.51 0.10
C ARG A 55 -15.17 11.09 1.53
N LYS A 56 -15.42 12.04 2.38
CA LYS A 56 -15.74 11.79 3.79
C LYS A 56 -16.80 10.70 3.95
N GLY A 57 -16.49 9.70 4.76
CA GLY A 57 -17.38 8.59 5.11
C GLY A 57 -17.21 7.36 4.21
N GLU A 58 -16.45 7.42 3.11
CA GLU A 58 -16.09 6.23 2.34
C GLU A 58 -15.25 5.29 3.21
N LYS A 59 -15.57 3.99 3.15
CA LYS A 59 -14.91 2.93 3.93
C LYS A 59 -14.81 1.67 3.10
N GLU A 60 -13.73 0.93 3.35
CA GLU A 60 -13.48 -0.34 2.68
C GLU A 60 -12.85 -1.33 3.65
N PHE A 61 -13.12 -2.60 3.44
CA PHE A 61 -12.51 -3.70 4.17
C PHE A 61 -11.96 -4.71 3.16
N ASN A 62 -10.69 -5.03 3.28
CA ASN A 62 -9.98 -5.89 2.36
C ASN A 62 -9.39 -7.10 3.08
N VAL A 63 -9.38 -8.23 2.39
CA VAL A 63 -8.65 -9.44 2.79
C VAL A 63 -7.84 -9.89 1.59
N GLY A 64 -6.54 -10.06 1.78
CA GLY A 64 -5.63 -10.49 0.74
C GLY A 64 -4.91 -11.79 1.08
N ALA A 65 -4.43 -12.47 0.04
CA ALA A 65 -3.54 -13.62 0.16
C ALA A 65 -2.47 -13.55 -0.93
N ASP A 66 -1.22 -13.63 -0.53
CA ASP A 66 -0.08 -13.83 -1.42
C ASP A 66 0.42 -15.27 -1.28
N ILE A 67 0.59 -15.94 -2.42
CA ILE A 67 1.07 -17.33 -2.47
C ILE A 67 2.32 -17.34 -3.32
N LYS A 68 3.44 -17.67 -2.68
CA LYS A 68 4.75 -17.81 -3.29
C LYS A 68 5.23 -19.24 -3.19
N ARG A 69 5.54 -19.82 -4.33
CA ARG A 69 5.99 -21.19 -4.42
C ARG A 69 7.50 -21.23 -4.60
N MET A 70 8.23 -21.57 -3.54
CA MET A 70 9.68 -21.69 -3.57
C MET A 70 10.11 -23.17 -3.74
N HIS A 71 11.37 -23.40 -4.10
CA HIS A 71 11.92 -24.73 -4.24
C HIS A 71 11.94 -25.54 -2.92
N SER A 72 12.20 -24.88 -1.81
CA SER A 72 12.39 -25.49 -0.48
C SER A 72 11.18 -25.38 0.46
N ALA A 73 10.28 -24.44 0.18
CA ALA A 73 9.12 -24.14 1.02
C ALA A 73 7.97 -23.63 0.18
N ASP A 74 6.76 -23.71 0.70
CA ASP A 74 5.60 -22.95 0.25
C ASP A 74 5.38 -21.82 1.25
N GLU A 75 5.39 -20.58 0.79
CA GLU A 75 5.14 -19.39 1.59
C GLU A 75 3.81 -18.77 1.18
N SER A 76 3.05 -18.33 2.16
CA SER A 76 1.79 -17.63 1.95
C SER A 76 1.70 -16.47 2.91
N GLY A 77 1.43 -15.29 2.38
CA GLY A 77 1.07 -14.11 3.14
C GLY A 77 -0.45 -13.95 3.17
N TYR A 78 -0.96 -13.41 4.24
CA TYR A 78 -2.36 -12.99 4.36
C TYR A 78 -2.40 -11.59 4.92
N LEU A 79 -3.30 -10.75 4.42
CA LEU A 79 -3.51 -9.43 4.97
C LEU A 79 -4.98 -9.21 5.32
N VAL A 80 -5.19 -8.38 6.31
CA VAL A 80 -6.49 -7.82 6.67
C VAL A 80 -6.30 -6.31 6.80
N GLU A 81 -7.14 -5.57 6.11
CA GLU A 81 -7.00 -4.14 5.94
C GLU A 81 -8.35 -3.44 6.12
N TYR A 82 -8.31 -2.30 6.75
CA TYR A 82 -9.44 -1.41 6.89
C TYR A 82 -9.03 0.01 6.50
N GLU A 83 -9.77 0.55 5.56
CA GLU A 83 -9.58 1.89 5.03
C GLU A 83 -10.78 2.78 5.34
N PHE A 84 -10.55 4.05 5.59
CA PHE A 84 -11.62 5.02 5.74
C PHE A 84 -11.20 6.46 5.41
N ALA A 85 -12.15 7.27 4.97
CA ALA A 85 -11.96 8.69 4.72
C ALA A 85 -12.63 9.53 5.83
N PRO A 86 -11.88 10.03 6.84
CA PRO A 86 -12.44 10.85 7.92
C PRO A 86 -12.90 12.23 7.45
N ILE A 87 -12.25 12.76 6.43
CA ILE A 87 -12.58 14.01 5.73
C ILE A 87 -12.36 13.81 4.23
N ASP A 88 -12.89 14.73 3.42
CA ASP A 88 -12.68 14.71 1.97
C ASP A 88 -11.19 14.72 1.61
N ARG A 89 -10.80 13.88 0.66
CA ARG A 89 -9.44 13.71 0.10
C ARG A 89 -8.39 13.09 1.02
N LEU A 90 -8.74 12.75 2.28
CA LEU A 90 -7.85 12.08 3.21
C LEU A 90 -8.30 10.64 3.40
N GLY A 91 -7.46 9.69 3.02
CA GLY A 91 -7.57 8.28 3.36
C GLY A 91 -6.68 7.94 4.55
N LEU A 92 -7.18 7.09 5.43
CA LEU A 92 -6.44 6.42 6.50
C LEU A 92 -6.66 4.93 6.38
N GLU A 93 -5.63 4.15 6.72
CA GLU A 93 -5.60 2.70 6.61
C GLU A 93 -4.91 2.09 7.82
N ALA A 94 -5.41 0.94 8.21
CA ALA A 94 -4.73 0.03 9.13
C ALA A 94 -4.73 -1.37 8.51
N GLU A 95 -3.53 -1.91 8.26
CA GLU A 95 -3.32 -3.23 7.67
C GLU A 95 -2.48 -4.10 8.60
N THR A 96 -2.83 -5.38 8.68
CA THR A 96 -2.06 -6.42 9.39
C THR A 96 -1.68 -7.53 8.42
N ASP A 97 -0.38 -7.84 8.37
CA ASP A 97 0.15 -8.94 7.57
C ASP A 97 0.46 -10.15 8.46
N PHE A 98 0.13 -11.32 7.95
CA PHE A 98 0.44 -12.61 8.55
C PHE A 98 1.26 -13.44 7.56
N ALA A 99 2.34 -14.06 8.04
CA ALA A 99 3.14 -14.98 7.25
C ALA A 99 2.87 -16.43 7.67
N TYR A 100 2.71 -17.29 6.68
CA TYR A 100 2.66 -18.75 6.85
C TYR A 100 3.74 -19.38 5.98
N SER A 101 4.60 -20.18 6.60
CA SER A 101 5.63 -20.91 5.90
C SER A 101 5.51 -22.40 6.22
N LYS A 102 5.56 -23.22 5.17
CA LYS A 102 5.56 -24.68 5.26
C LYS A 102 6.77 -25.23 4.53
N SER A 103 7.73 -25.75 5.29
CA SER A 103 8.88 -26.46 4.71
C SER A 103 8.45 -27.73 3.98
N ARG A 104 9.06 -27.99 2.84
CA ARG A 104 8.92 -29.28 2.13
C ARG A 104 9.87 -30.34 2.63
N MET A 105 10.79 -30.00 3.53
CA MET A 105 11.68 -30.98 4.17
C MET A 105 10.94 -31.74 5.28
N ALA A 106 11.18 -33.03 5.37
CA ALA A 106 10.61 -33.84 6.44
C ALA A 106 11.11 -33.35 7.81
N ASN A 107 10.20 -33.30 8.79
CA ASN A 107 10.43 -32.90 10.19
C ASN A 107 10.66 -31.43 10.48
N VAL A 108 10.31 -30.50 9.56
CA VAL A 108 10.27 -29.07 9.86
C VAL A 108 8.80 -28.66 10.01
N SER A 109 8.47 -28.06 11.17
CA SER A 109 7.11 -27.60 11.45
C SER A 109 6.75 -26.38 10.62
N SER A 110 5.49 -26.24 10.24
CA SER A 110 4.94 -25.00 9.69
C SER A 110 4.92 -23.90 10.76
N SER A 111 5.16 -22.67 10.34
CA SER A 111 5.03 -21.48 11.18
C SER A 111 3.89 -20.60 10.70
N ASN A 112 3.18 -19.99 11.63
CA ASN A 112 2.19 -18.93 11.35
C ASN A 112 2.42 -17.81 12.36
N GLN A 113 2.64 -16.60 11.87
CA GLN A 113 3.00 -15.47 12.72
C GLN A 113 2.44 -14.14 12.17
N LEU A 114 2.16 -13.22 13.08
CA LEU A 114 1.93 -11.84 12.74
C LEU A 114 3.26 -11.26 12.24
N GLU A 115 3.27 -10.78 10.99
CA GLU A 115 4.48 -10.28 10.34
C GLU A 115 4.61 -8.77 10.54
N ARG A 116 3.59 -8.02 10.13
CA ARG A 116 3.63 -6.56 10.14
C ARG A 116 2.31 -5.94 10.56
N LEU A 117 2.40 -4.73 11.10
CA LEU A 117 1.30 -3.77 11.21
C LEU A 117 1.69 -2.54 10.40
N ARG A 118 0.82 -2.11 9.51
CA ARG A 118 0.97 -0.88 8.71
C ARG A 118 -0.11 0.11 9.10
N LEU A 119 0.29 1.36 9.29
CA LEU A 119 -0.61 2.49 9.51
C LEU A 119 -0.30 3.54 8.48
N SER A 120 -1.26 3.81 7.62
CA SER A 120 -1.05 4.64 6.43
C SER A 120 -1.99 5.84 6.40
N SER A 121 -1.54 6.89 5.73
CA SER A 121 -2.33 8.07 5.42
C SER A 121 -2.02 8.56 4.01
N GLN A 122 -3.04 8.99 3.28
CA GLN A 122 -2.92 9.50 1.92
C GLN A 122 -3.80 10.74 1.74
N TYR A 123 -3.24 11.82 1.20
CA TYR A 123 -3.97 13.05 0.92
C TYR A 123 -3.88 13.45 -0.54
N SER A 124 -5.04 13.49 -1.22
CA SER A 124 -5.18 13.94 -2.60
C SER A 124 -5.22 15.46 -2.66
N PHE A 125 -4.06 16.12 -2.78
CA PHE A 125 -3.95 17.57 -2.78
C PHE A 125 -4.39 18.23 -4.10
N TYR A 126 -4.36 17.47 -5.21
CA TYR A 126 -4.83 17.94 -6.51
C TYR A 126 -5.78 16.93 -7.12
N VAL A 127 -7.00 17.35 -7.46
CA VAL A 127 -8.01 16.54 -8.16
C VAL A 127 -8.63 17.42 -9.24
N SER A 128 -8.54 16.99 -10.49
CA SER A 128 -9.01 17.76 -11.64
C SER A 128 -9.84 16.91 -12.59
N LYS A 129 -11.15 17.12 -12.60
CA LYS A 129 -12.04 16.51 -13.60
C LYS A 129 -11.70 16.96 -15.02
N LYS A 130 -11.30 18.24 -15.21
CA LYS A 130 -10.91 18.78 -16.52
C LYS A 130 -9.74 18.02 -17.13
N HIS A 131 -8.74 17.70 -16.33
CA HIS A 131 -7.56 16.97 -16.76
C HIS A 131 -7.67 15.48 -16.50
N ALA A 132 -8.75 15.02 -15.87
CA ALA A 132 -8.96 13.64 -15.43
C ALA A 132 -7.72 13.08 -14.70
N ALA A 133 -7.17 13.86 -13.76
CA ALA A 133 -5.92 13.58 -13.07
C ALA A 133 -6.03 13.87 -11.58
N THR A 134 -5.30 13.09 -10.80
CA THR A 134 -5.18 13.25 -9.34
C THR A 134 -3.71 13.13 -8.94
N LEU A 135 -3.28 14.01 -8.01
CA LEU A 135 -1.99 13.92 -7.35
C LEU A 135 -2.20 13.79 -5.85
N ALA A 136 -1.46 12.87 -5.24
CA ALA A 136 -1.54 12.63 -3.81
C ALA A 136 -0.14 12.47 -3.20
N VAL A 137 -0.06 12.70 -1.90
CA VAL A 137 1.07 12.37 -1.05
C VAL A 137 0.58 11.51 0.08
N GLY A 138 1.45 10.68 0.62
CA GLY A 138 1.09 9.85 1.74
C GLY A 138 2.29 9.41 2.54
N TYR A 139 2.00 8.64 3.56
CA TYR A 139 2.97 8.12 4.50
C TYR A 139 2.47 6.81 5.08
N THR A 140 3.33 5.81 5.13
CA THR A 140 3.09 4.54 5.82
C THR A 140 4.13 4.35 6.92
N GLN A 141 3.65 4.05 8.12
CA GLN A 141 4.44 3.56 9.23
C GLN A 141 4.30 2.05 9.31
N ILE A 142 5.43 1.34 9.25
CA ILE A 142 5.48 -0.13 9.30
C ILE A 142 6.12 -0.54 10.62
N PHE A 143 5.52 -1.50 11.32
CA PHE A 143 6.08 -2.19 12.47
C PHE A 143 6.29 -3.65 12.07
N ASP A 144 7.56 -4.09 12.02
CA ASP A 144 7.94 -5.45 11.69
C ASP A 144 8.18 -6.24 12.96
N PHE A 145 7.40 -7.31 13.15
CA PHE A 145 7.46 -8.15 14.35
C PHE A 145 8.34 -9.38 14.17
N VAL A 146 8.72 -9.71 12.94
CA VAL A 146 9.56 -10.86 12.61
C VAL A 146 11.03 -10.47 12.72
N ASP A 147 11.43 -9.44 12.00
CA ASP A 147 12.80 -8.95 12.00
C ASP A 147 13.07 -7.97 13.15
N GLY A 148 12.03 -7.55 13.85
CA GLY A 148 12.12 -6.64 14.99
C GLY A 148 12.58 -5.25 14.56
N GLY A 149 11.75 -4.58 13.76
CA GLY A 149 12.10 -3.29 13.18
C GLY A 149 10.92 -2.36 13.00
N THR A 150 11.21 -1.24 12.35
CA THR A 150 10.20 -0.28 11.90
C THR A 150 10.65 0.33 10.58
N ALA A 151 9.69 0.68 9.71
CA ALA A 151 10.00 1.39 8.48
C ALA A 151 9.11 2.63 8.30
N PHE A 152 9.66 3.61 7.58
CA PHE A 152 9.02 4.87 7.22
C PHE A 152 8.97 4.96 5.70
N ASN A 153 7.78 5.06 5.14
CA ASN A 153 7.58 5.13 3.71
C ASN A 153 6.75 6.37 3.35
N PRO A 154 7.36 7.55 3.18
CA PRO A 154 6.68 8.68 2.55
C PRO A 154 6.59 8.43 1.04
N PHE A 155 5.44 8.75 0.44
CA PHE A 155 5.23 8.49 -0.99
C PHE A 155 4.48 9.60 -1.71
N PHE A 156 4.59 9.58 -3.03
CA PHE A 156 3.88 10.42 -3.96
C PHE A 156 3.14 9.56 -4.98
N ILE A 157 1.93 9.97 -5.35
CA ILE A 157 1.11 9.32 -6.37
C ILE A 157 0.68 10.33 -7.42
N ALA A 158 0.81 9.94 -8.68
CA ALA A 158 0.23 10.64 -9.81
C ALA A 158 -0.63 9.67 -10.62
N ALA A 159 -1.91 10.02 -10.81
CA ALA A 159 -2.85 9.21 -11.57
C ALA A 159 -3.51 10.00 -12.68
N LYS A 160 -3.71 9.34 -13.82
CA LYS A 160 -4.33 9.88 -15.01
C LYS A 160 -5.35 8.91 -15.57
N ASN A 161 -6.54 9.40 -15.83
CA ASN A 161 -7.56 8.69 -16.60
C ASN A 161 -7.65 9.33 -17.98
N TRP A 162 -7.44 8.56 -19.03
CA TRP A 162 -7.76 8.96 -20.40
C TRP A 162 -9.22 8.59 -20.68
N HIS A 163 -9.99 9.49 -21.21
CA HIS A 163 -11.45 9.34 -21.44
C HIS A 163 -11.88 8.10 -22.26
N SER A 164 -10.95 7.30 -22.70
CA SER A 164 -11.13 6.00 -23.40
C SER A 164 -11.02 4.79 -22.47
N ASN A 165 -11.33 4.94 -21.17
CA ASN A 165 -11.26 3.89 -20.15
C ASN A 165 -9.86 3.37 -19.81
N TRP A 166 -8.82 4.06 -20.25
CA TRP A 166 -7.45 3.77 -19.92
C TRP A 166 -7.00 4.58 -18.72
N HIS A 167 -6.37 3.95 -17.76
CA HIS A 167 -5.86 4.55 -16.54
C HIS A 167 -4.37 4.26 -16.42
N ALA A 168 -3.62 5.24 -15.94
CA ALA A 168 -2.26 5.02 -15.50
C ALA A 168 -2.08 5.64 -14.12
N LEU A 169 -1.23 5.02 -13.32
CA LEU A 169 -0.85 5.51 -12.01
C LEU A 169 0.64 5.25 -11.80
N VAL A 170 1.30 6.19 -11.17
CA VAL A 170 2.68 6.07 -10.69
C VAL A 170 2.67 6.34 -9.20
N TYR A 171 3.19 5.41 -8.44
CA TYR A 171 3.51 5.54 -7.02
C TYR A 171 5.03 5.56 -6.89
N THR A 172 5.59 6.43 -6.06
CA THR A 172 7.04 6.45 -5.79
C THR A 172 7.35 7.05 -4.44
N GLY A 173 8.36 6.49 -3.78
CA GLY A 173 8.86 6.98 -2.50
C GLY A 173 9.96 6.10 -1.93
N PRO A 174 10.76 6.62 -0.99
CA PRO A 174 11.71 5.80 -0.24
C PRO A 174 11.01 5.06 0.89
N GLU A 175 11.43 3.84 1.12
CA GLU A 175 11.20 3.12 2.37
C GLU A 175 12.49 3.09 3.17
N LEU A 176 12.45 3.59 4.41
CA LEU A 176 13.55 3.67 5.33
C LEU A 176 13.31 2.71 6.48
N ALA A 177 13.93 1.53 6.44
CA ALA A 177 13.80 0.49 7.45
C ALA A 177 14.88 0.59 8.52
N TYR A 178 14.51 0.47 9.78
CA TYR A 178 15.42 0.43 10.93
C TYR A 178 15.21 -0.85 11.75
N TYR A 179 16.27 -1.63 11.91
CA TYR A 179 16.28 -2.90 12.63
C TYR A 179 16.88 -2.73 14.02
N TYR A 180 16.08 -3.02 15.06
CA TYR A 180 16.46 -2.74 16.45
C TYR A 180 17.67 -3.56 16.92
N ALA A 181 17.73 -4.86 16.57
CA ALA A 181 18.77 -5.75 17.05
C ALA A 181 20.17 -5.41 16.50
N SER A 182 20.24 -5.01 15.25
CA SER A 182 21.51 -4.68 14.56
C SER A 182 21.83 -3.19 14.53
N SER A 183 20.88 -2.32 14.92
CA SER A 183 20.95 -0.88 14.73
C SER A 183 21.26 -0.49 13.27
N ARG A 184 20.82 -1.30 12.30
CA ARG A 184 21.02 -1.11 10.88
C ARG A 184 19.88 -0.29 10.31
N MET A 185 20.20 0.58 9.35
CA MET A 185 19.22 1.30 8.53
C MET A 185 19.42 0.91 7.08
N ASP A 186 18.33 0.53 6.42
CA ASP A 186 18.29 0.23 5.00
C ASP A 186 17.35 1.21 4.30
N MET A 187 17.62 1.50 3.04
CA MET A 187 16.77 2.33 2.20
C MET A 187 16.49 1.60 0.88
N ILE A 188 15.21 1.53 0.54
CA ILE A 188 14.72 1.03 -0.73
C ILE A 188 13.91 2.14 -1.39
N TRP A 189 14.22 2.50 -2.63
CA TRP A 189 13.37 3.40 -3.40
C TRP A 189 12.38 2.60 -4.21
N GLN A 190 11.09 2.85 -4.00
CA GLN A 190 10.00 2.17 -4.69
C GLN A 190 9.48 3.03 -5.85
N ILE A 191 9.31 2.39 -7.02
CA ILE A 191 8.61 2.96 -8.17
C ILE A 191 7.63 1.91 -8.68
N ASN A 192 6.34 2.17 -8.51
CA ASN A 192 5.28 1.29 -8.98
C ASN A 192 4.47 2.03 -10.05
N THR A 193 4.42 1.46 -11.24
CA THR A 193 3.69 2.03 -12.38
C THR A 193 2.64 1.06 -12.84
N SER A 194 1.40 1.51 -12.93
CA SER A 194 0.30 0.68 -13.38
C SER A 194 -0.39 1.26 -14.60
N PHE A 195 -0.89 0.38 -15.46
CA PHE A 195 -1.66 0.71 -16.64
C PHE A 195 -2.83 -0.26 -16.78
N HIS A 196 -4.07 0.28 -16.78
CA HIS A 196 -5.30 -0.50 -16.74
C HIS A 196 -6.28 -0.07 -17.81
N TYR A 197 -7.06 -1.02 -18.28
CA TYR A 197 -8.25 -0.79 -19.07
C TYR A 197 -9.50 -1.21 -18.30
N THR A 198 -10.39 -0.26 -18.01
CA THR A 198 -11.67 -0.52 -17.35
C THR A 198 -12.72 -0.88 -18.40
N VAL A 199 -13.40 -1.99 -18.20
CA VAL A 199 -14.50 -2.40 -19.09
C VAL A 199 -15.67 -1.41 -18.94
N PRO A 200 -16.14 -0.77 -20.02
CA PRO A 200 -17.20 0.23 -19.95
C PRO A 200 -18.43 -0.23 -19.20
N GLN A 201 -18.97 0.65 -18.35
CA GLN A 201 -20.18 0.41 -17.54
C GLN A 201 -20.07 -0.74 -16.52
N THR A 202 -18.85 -1.11 -16.15
CA THR A 202 -18.57 -2.11 -15.12
C THR A 202 -17.44 -1.64 -14.20
N ASP A 203 -17.28 -2.33 -13.06
CA ASP A 203 -16.13 -2.17 -12.18
C ASP A 203 -15.00 -3.17 -12.49
N HIS A 204 -15.07 -3.80 -13.66
CA HIS A 204 -14.02 -4.74 -14.10
C HIS A 204 -12.87 -3.98 -14.75
N PHE A 205 -11.67 -4.39 -14.45
CA PHE A 205 -10.51 -3.98 -15.25
C PHE A 205 -9.53 -5.12 -15.48
N ILE A 206 -8.72 -4.95 -16.51
CA ILE A 206 -7.52 -5.73 -16.78
C ILE A 206 -6.35 -4.78 -16.92
N GLY A 207 -5.19 -5.15 -16.46
CA GLY A 207 -4.02 -4.29 -16.55
C GLY A 207 -2.72 -4.97 -16.21
N ILE A 208 -1.70 -4.15 -16.11
CA ILE A 208 -0.36 -4.56 -15.70
C ILE A 208 0.19 -3.51 -14.73
N GLU A 209 0.92 -3.98 -13.75
CA GLU A 209 1.69 -3.18 -12.82
C GLU A 209 3.16 -3.59 -12.95
N VAL A 210 4.05 -2.61 -12.88
CA VAL A 210 5.50 -2.78 -12.89
C VAL A 210 6.02 -2.25 -11.58
N ASN A 211 6.49 -3.12 -10.72
CA ASN A 211 7.05 -2.76 -9.43
C ASN A 211 8.56 -2.82 -9.48
N GLN A 212 9.19 -1.73 -9.09
CA GLN A 212 10.64 -1.60 -9.02
C GLN A 212 11.07 -1.21 -7.62
N GLU A 213 12.00 -1.98 -7.10
CA GLU A 213 12.71 -1.71 -5.85
C GLU A 213 14.17 -1.44 -6.18
N ILE A 214 14.64 -0.26 -5.81
CA ILE A 214 15.97 0.24 -6.11
C ILE A 214 16.74 0.36 -4.80
N THR A 215 17.79 -0.44 -4.65
CA THR A 215 18.74 -0.37 -3.55
C THR A 215 20.08 0.18 -4.06
N SER A 216 21.08 0.28 -3.19
CA SER A 216 22.45 0.63 -3.60
C SER A 216 23.09 -0.38 -4.56
N ASP A 217 22.64 -1.63 -4.50
CA ASP A 217 23.33 -2.75 -5.11
C ASP A 217 22.61 -3.30 -6.35
N GLU A 218 21.27 -3.13 -6.41
CA GLU A 218 20.48 -3.66 -7.53
C GLU A 218 19.17 -2.92 -7.78
N ILE A 219 18.58 -3.20 -8.94
CA ILE A 219 17.20 -2.86 -9.28
C ILE A 219 16.44 -4.17 -9.48
N GLN A 220 15.53 -4.44 -8.55
CA GLN A 220 14.60 -5.55 -8.68
C GLN A 220 13.35 -5.06 -9.41
N THR A 221 12.91 -5.80 -10.42
CA THR A 221 11.71 -5.47 -11.21
C THR A 221 10.81 -6.68 -11.28
N THR A 222 9.54 -6.50 -10.92
CA THR A 222 8.49 -7.52 -11.02
C THR A 222 7.33 -6.96 -11.83
N LEU A 223 6.83 -7.74 -12.78
CA LEU A 223 5.62 -7.45 -13.54
C LEU A 223 4.44 -8.14 -12.87
N HIS A 224 3.33 -7.41 -12.71
CA HIS A 224 2.10 -7.94 -12.15
C HIS A 224 0.94 -7.76 -13.16
N PRO A 225 0.77 -8.66 -14.17
CA PRO A 225 -0.50 -8.73 -14.87
C PRO A 225 -1.62 -9.00 -13.88
N GLN A 226 -2.73 -8.26 -14.02
CA GLN A 226 -3.77 -8.24 -13.01
C GLN A 226 -5.17 -8.02 -13.60
N ILE A 227 -6.17 -8.48 -12.86
CA ILE A 227 -7.58 -8.32 -13.19
C ILE A 227 -8.38 -8.02 -11.93
N LYS A 228 -9.36 -7.11 -12.01
CA LYS A 228 -10.38 -6.88 -10.99
C LYS A 228 -11.75 -7.22 -11.56
N LEU A 229 -12.52 -7.98 -10.81
CA LEU A 229 -13.88 -8.37 -11.15
C LEU A 229 -14.84 -7.84 -10.09
N GLY A 230 -15.69 -6.89 -10.44
CA GLY A 230 -16.80 -6.45 -9.62
C GLY A 230 -17.86 -7.55 -9.56
N LEU A 231 -18.12 -8.11 -8.39
CA LEU A 231 -19.13 -9.15 -8.17
C LEU A 231 -20.49 -8.55 -7.81
N SER A 232 -20.46 -7.37 -7.21
CA SER A 232 -21.66 -6.57 -6.91
C SER A 232 -21.24 -5.09 -6.77
N SER A 233 -22.20 -4.21 -6.46
CA SER A 233 -21.92 -2.79 -6.19
C SER A 233 -21.02 -2.55 -4.96
N LYS A 234 -20.81 -3.57 -4.13
CA LYS A 234 -20.00 -3.47 -2.90
C LYS A 234 -18.88 -4.49 -2.82
N LEU A 235 -18.84 -5.48 -3.68
CA LEU A 235 -17.91 -6.60 -3.58
C LEU A 235 -17.15 -6.77 -4.89
N ALA A 236 -15.83 -6.81 -4.80
CA ALA A 236 -14.96 -7.14 -5.91
C ALA A 236 -13.88 -8.14 -5.50
N ILE A 237 -13.34 -8.84 -6.49
CA ILE A 237 -12.16 -9.69 -6.34
C ILE A 237 -11.06 -9.20 -7.28
N GLY A 238 -9.86 -9.02 -6.75
CA GLY A 238 -8.66 -8.70 -7.49
C GLY A 238 -7.71 -9.90 -7.54
N MET A 239 -7.02 -10.06 -8.65
CA MET A 239 -6.00 -11.10 -8.82
C MET A 239 -4.81 -10.51 -9.58
N ALA A 240 -3.59 -10.82 -9.12
CA ALA A 240 -2.36 -10.46 -9.79
C ALA A 240 -1.39 -11.64 -9.77
N VAL A 241 -0.52 -11.73 -10.77
CA VAL A 241 0.56 -12.74 -10.83
C VAL A 241 1.89 -12.00 -10.87
N GLY A 242 2.75 -12.28 -9.88
CA GLY A 242 4.10 -11.72 -9.83
C GLY A 242 5.07 -12.49 -10.73
N LEU A 243 5.62 -11.78 -11.72
CA LEU A 243 6.59 -12.29 -12.71
C LEU A 243 7.90 -11.51 -12.50
N PRO A 244 8.89 -12.04 -11.76
CA PRO A 244 10.19 -11.39 -11.62
C PRO A 244 10.89 -11.28 -12.98
N VAL A 245 11.37 -10.07 -13.32
CA VAL A 245 12.07 -9.78 -14.59
C VAL A 245 13.55 -9.55 -14.37
N SER A 246 13.90 -8.85 -13.27
CA SER A 246 15.28 -8.61 -12.88
C SER A 246 15.43 -8.63 -11.36
N GLY A 247 16.65 -8.77 -10.89
CA GLY A 247 17.00 -8.87 -9.47
C GLY A 247 17.25 -10.31 -9.01
N HIS A 248 17.37 -10.49 -7.70
CA HIS A 248 17.66 -11.80 -7.09
C HIS A 248 16.42 -12.68 -6.97
N GLU A 249 15.24 -12.10 -6.89
CA GLU A 249 13.99 -12.85 -6.84
C GLU A 249 13.70 -13.52 -8.16
N LYS A 250 13.35 -14.81 -8.12
CA LYS A 250 13.04 -15.62 -9.32
C LYS A 250 11.77 -16.44 -9.17
N ASP A 251 11.15 -16.39 -7.99
CA ASP A 251 9.97 -17.20 -7.71
C ASP A 251 8.70 -16.47 -8.15
N LEU A 252 7.81 -17.23 -8.79
CA LEU A 252 6.50 -16.73 -9.19
C LEU A 252 5.63 -16.59 -7.95
N SER A 253 4.87 -15.51 -7.89
CA SER A 253 3.84 -15.30 -6.87
C SER A 253 2.46 -15.11 -7.48
N SER A 254 1.43 -15.29 -6.68
CA SER A 254 0.06 -14.91 -7.02
C SER A 254 -0.58 -14.20 -5.85
N PHE A 255 -1.16 -13.05 -6.12
CA PHE A 255 -1.84 -12.25 -5.12
C PHE A 255 -3.34 -12.19 -5.41
N TRP A 256 -4.13 -12.34 -4.37
CA TRP A 256 -5.58 -12.34 -4.40
C TRP A 256 -6.09 -11.36 -3.36
N ARG A 257 -7.07 -10.53 -3.72
CA ARG A 257 -7.69 -9.57 -2.80
C ARG A 257 -9.20 -9.61 -2.94
N LEU A 258 -9.90 -9.75 -1.82
CA LEU A 258 -11.34 -9.54 -1.71
C LEU A 258 -11.56 -8.13 -1.16
N ILE A 259 -12.32 -7.33 -1.88
CA ILE A 259 -12.55 -5.90 -1.63
C ILE A 259 -14.01 -5.71 -1.29
N TYR A 260 -14.32 -5.15 -0.12
CA TYR A 260 -15.68 -4.92 0.33
C TYR A 260 -15.92 -3.45 0.72
N GLN A 261 -16.77 -2.76 -0.03
CA GLN A 261 -17.22 -1.39 0.23
C GLN A 261 -18.30 -1.38 1.31
N LEU A 262 -18.10 -0.66 2.40
CA LEU A 262 -18.97 -0.62 3.58
C LEU A 262 -20.11 0.42 3.49
#